data_d8e93c75c6ca7de985f452164b7384c0
#
_entry.id   d8e93c75c6ca7de985f452164b7384c0
#
_cell.length_a   1.000
_cell.length_b   1.000
_cell.length_c   1.000
_cell.angle_alpha   90.00
_cell.angle_beta   90.00
_cell.angle_gamma   90.00
#
_symmetry.space_group_name_H-M   'P 1'
#
loop_
_entity.id
_entity.type
_entity.pdbx_description
1 polymer ?
#
loop_
_entity_poly.entity_id
_entity_poly.type
_entity_poly.pdbx_seq_one_letter_code
_entity_poly.pdbx_strand_id
1 'polypeptide(L)'
;MKSFWKPVAMALAVGAFACACATPVGAQLSDERALSDVQRIYKNAALVVMGECVQSHINSEGDTCYDLSVEEVVAGCAQAGDIIHCTQGAMKEGETYLLYLAEGEEMYHTEDMRRYELLSDAPLPVSENGTVAFAGTQLALSDIKRDIERMDAVITAPTITYYYKELGALVDAADEVFIGRVASISPVKDMAFRSQADGTIIENTLPAALAQVEAYGVLKGALNYGDSVDLVYAPAMSANLVDASTLKALSYGEANAPALEEGEVYLFFLTQSPDAKQAYRFSVNPMQGYARVDKDDHVHVSHVNSALAGCKDLGSLVREIRDIMES
;
A
#
# COMPACT_ATOMS: atom_id res chain seq x y z
N MET A 1 26.32 -63.47 -27.84
CA MET A 1 27.30 -62.96 -28.79
C MET A 1 27.72 -61.54 -28.36
N LYS A 2 28.97 -61.33 -28.27
CA LYS A 2 29.64 -60.24 -27.54
C LYS A 2 29.47 -58.87 -28.22
N SER A 3 28.98 -57.91 -27.47
CA SER A 3 28.95 -56.49 -27.85
C SER A 3 30.17 -55.77 -27.25
N PHE A 4 30.95 -55.12 -28.13
CA PHE A 4 32.13 -54.36 -27.75
C PHE A 4 31.72 -52.88 -27.57
N TRP A 5 31.94 -52.35 -26.38
CA TRP A 5 31.90 -50.92 -26.13
C TRP A 5 33.29 -50.33 -26.31
N LYS A 6 33.39 -49.29 -27.15
CA LYS A 6 34.60 -48.45 -27.24
C LYS A 6 34.31 -47.13 -26.48
N PRO A 7 35.20 -46.68 -25.62
CA PRO A 7 35.09 -45.35 -25.01
C PRO A 7 35.64 -44.28 -25.97
N VAL A 8 34.83 -43.24 -26.20
CA VAL A 8 35.29 -42.03 -26.87
C VAL A 8 35.82 -41.10 -25.80
N ALA A 9 37.13 -40.84 -25.86
CA ALA A 9 37.79 -39.83 -25.05
C ALA A 9 37.43 -38.46 -25.60
N MET A 10 36.76 -37.63 -24.79
CA MET A 10 36.46 -36.23 -25.09
C MET A 10 37.49 -35.36 -24.38
N ALA A 11 38.33 -34.71 -25.17
CA ALA A 11 39.39 -33.81 -24.70
C ALA A 11 38.74 -32.55 -24.08
N LEU A 12 39.08 -32.26 -22.84
CA LEU A 12 38.81 -31.00 -22.15
C LEU A 12 39.71 -29.90 -22.74
N ALA A 13 39.11 -28.96 -23.45
CA ALA A 13 39.72 -27.67 -23.74
C ALA A 13 39.53 -26.75 -22.52
N VAL A 14 40.57 -26.57 -21.72
CA VAL A 14 40.62 -25.55 -20.67
C VAL A 14 40.89 -24.22 -21.34
N GLY A 15 39.82 -23.45 -21.58
CA GLY A 15 39.92 -22.04 -21.95
C GLY A 15 39.92 -21.21 -20.67
N ALA A 16 41.06 -20.66 -20.34
CA ALA A 16 41.20 -19.67 -19.29
C ALA A 16 40.48 -18.36 -19.70
N PHE A 17 39.38 -18.03 -19.07
CA PHE A 17 38.84 -16.66 -18.98
C PHE A 17 38.97 -16.23 -17.50
N ALA A 18 40.10 -15.65 -17.17
CA ALA A 18 40.27 -14.89 -15.96
C ALA A 18 39.99 -13.44 -16.30
N CYS A 19 39.02 -12.87 -15.65
CA CYS A 19 38.82 -11.55 -15.08
C CYS A 19 37.33 -11.22 -15.05
N ALA A 20 36.63 -11.84 -14.12
CA ALA A 20 35.42 -11.20 -13.55
C ALA A 20 35.86 -10.69 -12.18
N CYS A 21 35.77 -9.42 -11.97
CA CYS A 21 35.97 -8.77 -10.67
C CYS A 21 35.12 -9.47 -9.64
N ALA A 22 35.71 -10.33 -8.84
CA ALA A 22 35.06 -10.91 -7.68
C ALA A 22 34.91 -9.78 -6.67
N THR A 23 33.75 -9.16 -6.60
CA THR A 23 33.37 -8.43 -5.40
C THR A 23 33.53 -9.37 -4.21
N PRO A 24 34.22 -8.96 -3.15
CA PRO A 24 34.41 -9.82 -2.00
C PRO A 24 33.05 -10.21 -1.43
N VAL A 25 32.83 -11.52 -1.27
CA VAL A 25 31.56 -12.09 -0.75
C VAL A 25 31.11 -11.41 0.55
N GLY A 26 32.05 -10.88 1.33
CA GLY A 26 31.73 -10.12 2.55
C GLY A 26 31.07 -8.75 2.32
N ALA A 27 31.38 -8.07 1.22
CA ALA A 27 30.75 -6.80 0.89
C ALA A 27 29.30 -7.02 0.43
N GLN A 28 29.06 -8.04 -0.37
CA GLN A 28 27.70 -8.36 -0.87
C GLN A 28 26.75 -8.74 0.26
N LEU A 29 27.22 -9.51 1.27
CA LEU A 29 26.41 -9.85 2.45
C LEU A 29 26.11 -8.64 3.35
N SER A 30 27.02 -7.64 3.42
CA SER A 30 26.79 -6.41 4.18
C SER A 30 25.74 -5.52 3.50
N ASP A 31 25.77 -5.44 2.17
CA ASP A 31 24.84 -4.64 1.39
C ASP A 31 23.41 -5.22 1.43
N GLU A 32 23.28 -6.55 1.29
CA GLU A 32 21.97 -7.22 1.44
C GLU A 32 21.38 -7.03 2.84
N ARG A 33 22.18 -7.07 3.88
CA ARG A 33 21.74 -6.83 5.25
C ARG A 33 21.32 -5.38 5.47
N ALA A 34 22.10 -4.44 4.98
CA ALA A 34 21.79 -3.01 5.09
C ALA A 34 20.50 -2.65 4.34
N LEU A 35 20.28 -3.20 3.13
CA LEU A 35 19.02 -3.05 2.40
C LEU A 35 17.83 -3.67 3.16
N SER A 36 18.02 -4.82 3.82
CA SER A 36 16.95 -5.41 4.66
C SER A 36 16.58 -4.51 5.83
N ASP A 37 17.56 -3.83 6.46
CA ASP A 37 17.29 -2.87 7.53
C ASP A 37 16.60 -1.61 7.00
N VAL A 38 16.97 -1.11 5.82
CA VAL A 38 16.28 -0.02 5.12
C VAL A 38 14.82 -0.38 4.86
N GLN A 39 14.55 -1.58 4.36
CA GLN A 39 13.19 -2.08 4.12
C GLN A 39 12.36 -2.12 5.41
N ARG A 40 12.97 -2.51 6.52
CA ARG A 40 12.30 -2.54 7.83
C ARG A 40 11.90 -1.15 8.31
N ILE A 41 12.78 -0.16 8.14
CA ILE A 41 12.49 1.24 8.50
C ILE A 41 11.39 1.77 7.58
N TYR A 42 11.52 1.52 6.28
CA TYR A 42 10.55 1.95 5.28
C TYR A 42 9.12 1.48 5.57
N LYS A 43 8.93 0.25 6.04
CA LYS A 43 7.60 -0.28 6.40
C LYS A 43 6.86 0.60 7.40
N ASN A 44 7.58 1.24 8.31
CA ASN A 44 7.01 2.07 9.38
C ASN A 44 6.98 3.56 9.01
N ALA A 45 7.59 3.96 7.89
CA ALA A 45 7.61 5.35 7.48
C ALA A 45 6.26 5.75 6.86
N ALA A 46 5.74 6.91 7.23
CA ALA A 46 4.62 7.56 6.56
C ALA A 46 5.10 8.40 5.36
N LEU A 47 6.36 8.86 5.42
CA LEU A 47 6.95 9.70 4.41
C LEU A 47 8.45 9.40 4.30
N VAL A 48 8.97 9.30 3.08
CA VAL A 48 10.41 9.23 2.80
C VAL A 48 10.77 10.32 1.82
N VAL A 49 11.67 11.20 2.23
CA VAL A 49 12.10 12.36 1.43
C VAL A 49 13.60 12.54 1.42
N MET A 50 14.09 13.13 0.36
CA MET A 50 15.35 13.88 0.37
C MET A 50 15.06 15.35 0.65
N GLY A 51 15.78 15.94 1.58
CA GLY A 51 15.61 17.34 1.92
C GLY A 51 16.89 17.98 2.42
N GLU A 52 17.06 19.25 2.10
CA GLU A 52 18.13 20.09 2.63
C GLU A 52 17.70 20.66 3.99
N CYS A 53 18.55 20.56 5.00
CA CYS A 53 18.34 21.24 6.27
C CYS A 53 18.58 22.75 6.08
N VAL A 54 17.50 23.54 6.06
CA VAL A 54 17.55 24.98 5.78
C VAL A 54 17.69 25.81 7.04
N GLN A 55 17.22 25.28 8.17
CA GLN A 55 17.30 25.98 9.46
C GLN A 55 17.28 25.02 10.63
N SER A 56 17.95 25.39 11.73
CA SER A 56 17.81 24.75 13.04
C SER A 56 17.43 25.77 14.10
N HIS A 57 16.56 25.39 15.03
CA HIS A 57 16.12 26.27 16.13
C HIS A 57 15.78 25.44 17.37
N ILE A 58 15.70 26.12 18.52
CA ILE A 58 15.29 25.48 19.78
C ILE A 58 13.82 25.81 20.02
N ASN A 59 13.00 24.79 20.25
CA ASN A 59 11.58 24.95 20.58
C ASN A 59 11.38 25.41 22.03
N SER A 60 10.14 25.66 22.43
CA SER A 60 9.79 26.09 23.80
C SER A 60 10.09 25.05 24.89
N GLU A 61 10.31 23.79 24.51
CA GLU A 61 10.60 22.65 25.39
C GLU A 61 12.10 22.43 25.55
N GLY A 62 12.92 23.15 24.77
CA GLY A 62 14.37 23.06 24.77
C GLY A 62 14.94 22.05 23.79
N ASP A 63 14.10 21.45 22.93
CA ASP A 63 14.55 20.52 21.92
C ASP A 63 15.01 21.25 20.65
N THR A 64 16.00 20.69 19.99
CA THR A 64 16.45 21.20 18.70
C THR A 64 15.50 20.71 17.60
N CYS A 65 14.91 21.64 16.90
CA CYS A 65 14.07 21.41 15.73
C CYS A 65 14.81 21.78 14.46
N TYR A 66 14.48 21.09 13.39
CA TYR A 66 15.07 21.28 12.06
C TYR A 66 13.97 21.51 11.04
N ASP A 67 14.17 22.53 10.22
CA ASP A 67 13.34 22.80 9.05
C ASP A 67 14.04 22.24 7.81
N LEU A 68 13.35 21.39 7.09
CA LEU A 68 13.88 20.70 5.91
C LEU A 68 13.09 21.12 4.69
N SER A 69 13.77 21.63 3.69
CA SER A 69 13.18 21.86 2.38
C SER A 69 13.23 20.56 1.58
N VAL A 70 12.07 20.03 1.22
CA VAL A 70 11.96 18.81 0.41
C VAL A 70 12.49 19.05 -0.98
N GLU A 71 13.55 18.35 -1.36
CA GLU A 71 14.11 18.36 -2.71
C GLU A 71 13.43 17.31 -3.58
N GLU A 72 13.19 16.11 -2.99
CA GLU A 72 12.58 14.99 -3.69
C GLU A 72 11.75 14.14 -2.72
N VAL A 73 10.55 13.75 -3.14
CA VAL A 73 9.72 12.77 -2.43
C VAL A 73 10.03 11.40 -2.98
N VAL A 74 10.56 10.52 -2.13
CA VAL A 74 10.84 9.13 -2.47
C VAL A 74 9.60 8.26 -2.27
N ALA A 75 8.84 8.51 -1.20
CA ALA A 75 7.56 7.84 -0.94
C ALA A 75 6.69 8.68 0.02
N GLY A 76 5.36 8.57 -0.12
CA GLY A 76 4.38 9.28 0.73
C GLY A 76 3.81 10.55 0.08
N CYS A 77 3.04 11.31 0.88
CA CYS A 77 2.28 12.47 0.38
C CYS A 77 2.93 13.78 0.81
N ALA A 78 3.94 14.22 0.05
CA ALA A 78 4.53 15.56 0.14
C ALA A 78 4.85 16.04 -1.27
N GLN A 79 5.30 17.29 -1.41
CA GLN A 79 5.72 17.86 -2.68
C GLN A 79 7.13 18.48 -2.55
N ALA A 80 7.87 18.50 -3.65
CA ALA A 80 9.14 19.22 -3.68
C ALA A 80 8.90 20.71 -3.37
N GLY A 81 9.69 21.28 -2.48
CA GLY A 81 9.54 22.64 -1.96
C GLY A 81 8.73 22.74 -0.66
N ASP A 82 8.08 21.67 -0.20
CA ASP A 82 7.44 21.65 1.12
C ASP A 82 8.49 21.82 2.21
N ILE A 83 8.10 22.44 3.32
CA ILE A 83 8.93 22.50 4.53
C ILE A 83 8.43 21.48 5.53
N ILE A 84 9.32 20.59 5.94
CA ILE A 84 9.06 19.58 6.95
C ILE A 84 9.75 19.98 8.25
N HIS A 85 9.00 19.91 9.35
CA HIS A 85 9.52 20.15 10.69
C HIS A 85 9.85 18.83 11.37
N CYS A 86 11.10 18.64 11.78
CA CYS A 86 11.58 17.45 12.47
C CYS A 86 12.20 17.82 13.81
N THR A 87 11.81 17.13 14.88
CA THR A 87 12.28 17.41 16.24
C THR A 87 13.42 16.51 16.71
N GLN A 88 13.88 15.59 15.87
CA GLN A 88 14.88 14.59 16.23
C GLN A 88 16.04 14.55 15.25
N GLY A 89 17.17 14.05 15.72
CA GLY A 89 18.37 13.89 14.91
C GLY A 89 19.37 15.04 15.09
N ALA A 90 20.55 14.86 14.53
CA ALA A 90 21.58 15.90 14.47
C ALA A 90 21.84 16.20 12.99
N MET A 91 21.28 17.31 12.52
CA MET A 91 21.42 17.77 11.14
C MET A 91 22.22 19.09 11.09
N LYS A 92 22.87 19.34 9.96
CA LYS A 92 23.60 20.59 9.73
C LYS A 92 22.94 21.36 8.59
N GLU A 93 22.80 22.64 8.79
CA GLU A 93 22.28 23.55 7.77
C GLU A 93 23.12 23.47 6.49
N GLY A 94 22.46 23.41 5.35
CA GLY A 94 23.04 23.28 4.02
C GLY A 94 23.44 21.85 3.62
N GLU A 95 23.23 20.87 4.48
CA GLU A 95 23.45 19.45 4.12
C GLU A 95 22.12 18.77 3.72
N THR A 96 22.18 17.88 2.74
CA THR A 96 21.02 17.09 2.26
C THR A 96 20.98 15.73 2.97
N TYR A 97 19.78 15.31 3.35
CA TYR A 97 19.54 14.08 4.09
C TYR A 97 18.44 13.25 3.41
N LEU A 98 18.57 11.92 3.46
CA LEU A 98 17.48 10.99 3.26
C LEU A 98 16.83 10.69 4.61
N LEU A 99 15.52 10.93 4.71
CA LEU A 99 14.75 10.87 5.94
C LEU A 99 13.61 9.87 5.81
N TYR A 100 13.49 9.02 6.81
CA TYR A 100 12.35 8.12 7.01
C TYR A 100 11.55 8.67 8.18
N LEU A 101 10.34 9.11 7.92
CA LEU A 101 9.52 9.88 8.83
C LEU A 101 8.22 9.16 9.15
N ALA A 102 7.89 9.02 10.43
CA ALA A 102 6.55 8.66 10.88
C ALA A 102 5.70 9.91 11.12
N GLU A 103 4.39 9.78 11.11
CA GLU A 103 3.52 10.85 11.61
C GLU A 103 3.74 10.97 13.13
N GLY A 104 4.09 12.18 13.57
CA GLY A 104 4.22 12.48 15.00
C GLY A 104 2.86 12.63 15.66
N GLU A 105 2.79 12.45 16.99
CA GLU A 105 1.57 12.71 17.73
C GLU A 105 1.16 14.18 17.60
N GLU A 106 -0.11 14.42 17.27
CA GLU A 106 -0.72 15.75 17.19
C GLU A 106 -0.79 16.37 18.59
N MET A 107 0.24 17.12 18.98
CA MET A 107 0.19 17.80 20.28
C MET A 107 -0.46 19.20 20.24
N TYR A 108 -0.64 19.85 19.10
CA TYR A 108 -1.43 21.09 18.96
C TYR A 108 -1.90 21.31 17.51
N HIS A 109 -3.20 21.52 17.35
CA HIS A 109 -3.84 21.93 16.09
C HIS A 109 -3.44 23.35 15.66
N THR A 110 -2.38 23.47 14.91
CA THR A 110 -2.23 24.59 13.98
C THR A 110 -2.28 23.99 12.58
N GLU A 111 -3.26 24.40 11.81
CA GLU A 111 -3.68 23.80 10.54
C GLU A 111 -2.60 23.67 9.45
N ASP A 112 -1.38 24.17 9.68
CA ASP A 112 -0.33 24.26 8.66
C ASP A 112 0.98 23.53 9.01
N MET A 113 1.09 22.81 10.13
CA MET A 113 2.35 22.16 10.52
C MET A 113 2.17 20.67 10.79
N ARG A 114 2.40 19.84 9.76
CA ARG A 114 2.60 18.40 9.98
C ARG A 114 3.95 18.19 10.65
N ARG A 115 3.94 17.67 11.85
CA ARG A 115 5.15 17.22 12.55
C ARG A 115 5.44 15.79 12.19
N TYR A 116 6.69 15.53 11.95
CA TYR A 116 7.18 14.20 11.67
C TYR A 116 8.23 13.80 12.70
N GLU A 117 8.24 12.52 13.03
CA GLU A 117 9.26 11.89 13.85
C GLU A 117 10.21 11.07 12.97
N LEU A 118 11.50 11.16 13.25
CA LEU A 118 12.51 10.41 12.54
C LEU A 118 12.49 8.94 13.01
N LEU A 119 12.34 8.01 12.07
CA LEU A 119 12.30 6.56 12.38
C LEU A 119 13.67 5.92 12.51
N SER A 120 14.72 6.57 12.04
CA SER A 120 16.10 6.11 12.22
C SER A 120 16.76 6.85 13.37
N ASP A 121 17.69 6.19 14.07
CA ASP A 121 18.46 6.81 15.18
C ASP A 121 19.26 8.06 14.75
N ALA A 122 19.41 8.27 13.45
CA ALA A 122 20.04 9.44 12.88
C ALA A 122 19.52 9.73 11.46
N PRO A 123 19.44 11.01 11.04
CA PRO A 123 19.24 11.37 9.65
C PRO A 123 20.39 10.81 8.80
N LEU A 124 20.08 10.39 7.58
CA LEU A 124 21.06 9.75 6.70
C LEU A 124 21.63 10.78 5.72
N PRO A 125 22.85 11.30 5.95
CA PRO A 125 23.43 12.31 5.06
C PRO A 125 23.67 11.72 3.67
N VAL A 126 23.25 12.47 2.65
CA VAL A 126 23.49 12.14 1.25
C VAL A 126 24.78 12.78 0.80
N SER A 127 25.74 12.00 0.35
CA SER A 127 27.00 12.51 -0.17
C SER A 127 26.84 13.11 -1.58
N GLU A 128 27.79 13.95 -2.00
CA GLU A 128 27.83 14.48 -3.37
C GLU A 128 27.83 13.40 -4.46
N ASN A 129 28.30 12.18 -4.13
CA ASN A 129 28.31 11.03 -5.04
C ASN A 129 26.98 10.29 -5.09
N GLY A 130 25.94 10.76 -4.39
CA GLY A 130 24.64 10.09 -4.31
C GLY A 130 24.69 8.78 -3.53
N THR A 131 25.52 8.71 -2.49
CA THR A 131 25.54 7.58 -1.56
C THR A 131 25.09 8.00 -0.17
N VAL A 132 24.55 7.06 0.57
CA VAL A 132 24.05 7.19 1.94
C VAL A 132 24.80 6.23 2.83
N ALA A 133 25.31 6.71 3.96
CA ALA A 133 25.91 5.84 4.97
C ALA A 133 24.84 5.24 5.86
N PHE A 134 24.66 3.94 5.82
CA PHE A 134 23.67 3.23 6.62
C PHE A 134 24.31 2.02 7.32
N ALA A 135 24.19 1.93 8.63
CA ALA A 135 24.73 0.85 9.45
C ALA A 135 26.21 0.48 9.15
N GLY A 136 27.02 1.49 8.82
CA GLY A 136 28.45 1.31 8.47
C GLY A 136 28.70 0.89 7.02
N THR A 137 27.68 0.80 6.20
CA THR A 137 27.74 0.48 4.77
C THR A 137 27.38 1.71 3.94
N GLN A 138 28.07 1.89 2.80
CA GLN A 138 27.71 2.92 1.82
C GLN A 138 26.75 2.31 0.79
N LEU A 139 25.52 2.78 0.77
CA LEU A 139 24.49 2.37 -0.19
C LEU A 139 24.33 3.46 -1.26
N ALA A 140 24.18 3.07 -2.51
CA ALA A 140 23.80 4.01 -3.54
C ALA A 140 22.34 4.42 -3.35
N LEU A 141 22.06 5.72 -3.38
CA LEU A 141 20.70 6.26 -3.26
C LEU A 141 19.76 5.69 -4.32
N SER A 142 20.26 5.45 -5.53
CA SER A 142 19.51 4.79 -6.61
C SER A 142 19.08 3.36 -6.27
N ASP A 143 19.89 2.62 -5.49
CA ASP A 143 19.54 1.27 -5.07
C ASP A 143 18.46 1.30 -3.98
N ILE A 144 18.56 2.26 -3.04
CA ILE A 144 17.55 2.48 -2.03
C ILE A 144 16.20 2.87 -2.69
N LYS A 145 16.21 3.82 -3.62
CA LYS A 145 14.99 4.23 -4.35
C LYS A 145 14.37 3.08 -5.11
N ARG A 146 15.16 2.32 -5.87
CA ARG A 146 14.70 1.15 -6.60
C ARG A 146 14.10 0.07 -5.69
N ASP A 147 14.65 -0.10 -4.50
CA ASP A 147 14.14 -1.05 -3.52
C ASP A 147 12.81 -0.58 -2.92
N ILE A 148 12.69 0.71 -2.61
CA ILE A 148 11.43 1.34 -2.18
C ILE A 148 10.36 1.20 -3.27
N GLU A 149 10.68 1.52 -4.53
CA GLU A 149 9.76 1.34 -5.67
C GLU A 149 9.27 -0.11 -5.81
N ARG A 150 10.16 -1.09 -5.59
CA ARG A 150 9.78 -2.51 -5.59
C ARG A 150 8.85 -2.86 -4.42
N MET A 151 9.06 -2.25 -3.26
CA MET A 151 8.19 -2.44 -2.11
C MET A 151 6.82 -1.81 -2.32
N ASP A 152 6.77 -0.64 -2.96
CA ASP A 152 5.52 0.05 -3.30
C ASP A 152 4.72 -0.65 -4.40
N ALA A 153 5.42 -1.33 -5.31
CA ALA A 153 4.76 -2.15 -6.33
C ALA A 153 4.04 -3.39 -5.74
N VAL A 154 4.32 -3.73 -4.47
CA VAL A 154 3.65 -4.82 -3.76
C VAL A 154 2.49 -4.25 -2.96
N ILE A 155 1.28 -4.63 -3.33
CA ILE A 155 0.05 -4.15 -2.68
C ILE A 155 -0.11 -4.84 -1.32
N THR A 156 -0.23 -4.07 -0.24
CA THR A 156 -0.55 -4.62 1.08
C THR A 156 -2.04 -4.89 1.17
N ALA A 157 -2.42 -6.17 1.22
CA ALA A 157 -3.80 -6.61 1.23
C ALA A 157 -4.25 -7.05 2.64
N PRO A 158 -5.54 -6.88 2.97
CA PRO A 158 -6.13 -7.47 4.16
C PRO A 158 -5.92 -8.98 4.18
N THR A 159 -5.48 -9.54 5.31
CA THR A 159 -5.15 -10.98 5.43
C THR A 159 -6.40 -11.84 5.58
N ILE A 160 -7.44 -11.30 6.21
CA ILE A 160 -8.70 -12.00 6.49
C ILE A 160 -9.85 -11.18 5.93
N THR A 161 -10.74 -11.86 5.23
CA THR A 161 -11.95 -11.26 4.66
C THR A 161 -13.16 -11.81 5.37
N TYR A 162 -13.96 -10.92 5.97
CA TYR A 162 -15.15 -11.31 6.69
C TYR A 162 -16.41 -11.17 5.83
N TYR A 163 -17.35 -12.10 6.02
CA TYR A 163 -18.67 -12.05 5.43
C TYR A 163 -19.69 -11.57 6.45
N TYR A 164 -20.49 -10.59 6.08
CA TYR A 164 -21.47 -9.92 6.94
C TYR A 164 -22.88 -10.31 6.54
N LYS A 165 -23.72 -10.69 7.51
CA LYS A 165 -25.11 -11.08 7.25
C LYS A 165 -26.08 -9.90 7.30
N GLU A 166 -25.69 -8.86 8.00
CA GLU A 166 -26.53 -7.70 8.28
C GLU A 166 -25.88 -6.42 7.75
N LEU A 167 -26.71 -5.50 7.29
CA LEU A 167 -26.27 -4.23 6.71
C LEU A 167 -25.48 -3.39 7.72
N GLY A 168 -25.90 -3.33 9.00
CA GLY A 168 -25.19 -2.61 10.04
C GLY A 168 -23.74 -3.07 10.18
N ALA A 169 -23.52 -4.39 10.28
CA ALA A 169 -22.20 -4.95 10.38
C ALA A 169 -21.33 -4.70 9.13
N LEU A 170 -21.94 -4.67 7.94
CA LEU A 170 -21.25 -4.35 6.69
C LEU A 170 -20.84 -2.87 6.64
N VAL A 171 -21.74 -1.96 7.06
CA VAL A 171 -21.47 -0.52 7.16
C VAL A 171 -20.39 -0.24 8.18
N ASP A 172 -20.45 -0.89 9.36
CA ASP A 172 -19.43 -0.71 10.43
C ASP A 172 -18.05 -1.12 9.96
N ALA A 173 -17.95 -2.22 9.22
CA ALA A 173 -16.68 -2.77 8.71
C ALA A 173 -16.07 -1.95 7.57
N ALA A 174 -16.84 -1.13 6.88
CA ALA A 174 -16.34 -0.28 5.80
C ALA A 174 -15.76 1.01 6.37
N ASP A 175 -14.59 1.43 5.91
CA ASP A 175 -14.03 2.76 6.18
C ASP A 175 -14.75 3.81 5.36
N GLU A 176 -15.20 3.45 4.16
CA GLU A 176 -15.86 4.32 3.20
C GLU A 176 -17.09 3.64 2.62
N VAL A 177 -18.23 4.37 2.63
CA VAL A 177 -19.48 3.97 1.97
C VAL A 177 -19.93 5.11 1.08
N PHE A 178 -20.00 4.88 -0.23
CA PHE A 178 -20.35 5.92 -1.18
C PHE A 178 -20.97 5.37 -2.46
N ILE A 179 -21.69 6.21 -3.16
CA ILE A 179 -22.18 5.97 -4.53
C ILE A 179 -21.13 6.52 -5.48
N GLY A 180 -20.65 5.69 -6.41
CA GLY A 180 -19.62 6.10 -7.35
C GLY A 180 -19.79 5.45 -8.70
N ARG A 181 -19.16 6.04 -9.71
CA ARG A 181 -19.09 5.51 -11.07
C ARG A 181 -17.68 4.95 -11.34
N VAL A 182 -17.62 3.79 -11.94
CA VAL A 182 -16.35 3.24 -12.44
C VAL A 182 -15.94 4.03 -13.67
N ALA A 183 -14.88 4.83 -13.54
CA ALA A 183 -14.36 5.66 -14.63
C ALA A 183 -13.53 4.83 -15.61
N SER A 184 -12.70 3.91 -15.09
CA SER A 184 -11.89 3.01 -15.90
C SER A 184 -11.50 1.77 -15.12
N ILE A 185 -11.14 0.69 -15.83
CA ILE A 185 -10.58 -0.54 -15.25
C ILE A 185 -9.31 -0.87 -16.03
N SER A 186 -8.19 -0.99 -15.32
CA SER A 186 -6.93 -1.40 -15.95
C SER A 186 -7.03 -2.85 -16.46
N PRO A 187 -6.21 -3.25 -17.44
CA PRO A 187 -6.11 -4.65 -17.80
C PRO A 187 -5.74 -5.51 -16.58
N VAL A 188 -6.37 -6.69 -16.48
CA VAL A 188 -6.02 -7.68 -15.46
C VAL A 188 -4.58 -8.12 -15.66
N LYS A 189 -3.80 -8.05 -14.60
CA LYS A 189 -2.40 -8.51 -14.57
C LYS A 189 -2.11 -9.22 -13.25
N ASP A 190 -1.07 -10.03 -13.26
CA ASP A 190 -0.57 -10.64 -12.02
C ASP A 190 0.04 -9.56 -11.13
N MET A 191 -0.58 -9.34 -9.98
CA MET A 191 -0.13 -8.38 -8.97
C MET A 191 0.45 -9.14 -7.78
N ALA A 192 1.59 -8.64 -7.26
CA ALA A 192 2.17 -9.14 -6.03
C ALA A 192 1.45 -8.52 -4.83
N PHE A 193 1.13 -9.36 -3.84
CA PHE A 193 0.48 -8.92 -2.61
C PHE A 193 1.36 -9.24 -1.39
N ARG A 194 1.29 -8.37 -0.39
CA ARG A 194 1.89 -8.57 0.93
C ARG A 194 0.81 -8.84 1.94
N SER A 195 1.04 -9.80 2.85
CA SER A 195 0.16 -10.04 3.98
C SER A 195 0.28 -8.93 5.02
N GLN A 196 -0.84 -8.40 5.50
CA GLN A 196 -0.87 -7.47 6.62
C GLN A 196 -0.33 -8.10 7.92
N ALA A 197 -0.55 -9.40 8.13
CA ALA A 197 -0.29 -10.07 9.41
C ALA A 197 1.21 -10.18 9.76
N ASP A 198 2.05 -10.46 8.79
CA ASP A 198 3.47 -10.76 8.98
C ASP A 198 4.42 -10.04 8.01
N GLY A 199 3.85 -9.28 7.07
CA GLY A 199 4.62 -8.59 6.05
C GLY A 199 5.26 -9.51 5.02
N THR A 200 4.95 -10.82 5.03
CA THR A 200 5.41 -11.74 4.00
C THR A 200 4.81 -11.37 2.65
N ILE A 201 5.65 -11.34 1.64
CA ILE A 201 5.18 -11.23 0.25
C ILE A 201 4.55 -12.59 -0.08
N ILE A 202 3.32 -12.57 -0.53
CA ILE A 202 2.69 -13.75 -1.08
C ILE A 202 3.40 -14.01 -2.41
N GLU A 203 4.21 -15.07 -2.47
CA GLU A 203 5.01 -15.41 -3.66
C GLU A 203 4.14 -15.68 -4.90
N ASN A 204 2.88 -16.06 -4.70
CA ASN A 204 1.94 -16.20 -5.77
C ASN A 204 1.27 -14.86 -6.07
N THR A 205 1.54 -14.33 -7.24
CA THR A 205 0.79 -13.20 -7.77
C THR A 205 -0.67 -13.61 -8.00
N LEU A 206 -1.58 -12.68 -7.74
CA LEU A 206 -2.99 -12.87 -8.02
C LEU A 206 -3.41 -12.02 -9.21
N PRO A 207 -4.22 -12.55 -10.14
CA PRO A 207 -4.76 -11.75 -11.23
C PRO A 207 -5.70 -10.67 -10.66
N ALA A 208 -5.30 -9.41 -10.81
CA ALA A 208 -6.06 -8.27 -10.35
C ALA A 208 -5.96 -7.09 -11.32
N ALA A 209 -6.84 -6.13 -11.17
CA ALA A 209 -6.87 -4.88 -11.90
C ALA A 209 -7.03 -3.72 -10.91
N LEU A 210 -6.78 -2.51 -11.35
CA LEU A 210 -7.15 -1.29 -10.64
C LEU A 210 -8.38 -0.69 -11.33
N ALA A 211 -9.44 -0.50 -10.57
CA ALA A 211 -10.62 0.22 -11.01
C ALA A 211 -10.57 1.64 -10.43
N GLN A 212 -10.57 2.65 -11.29
CA GLN A 212 -10.70 4.04 -10.87
C GLN A 212 -12.18 4.35 -10.69
N VAL A 213 -12.55 4.77 -9.47
CA VAL A 213 -13.94 5.06 -9.12
C VAL A 213 -14.07 6.52 -8.70
N GLU A 214 -15.00 7.24 -9.33
CA GLU A 214 -15.33 8.62 -9.04
C GLU A 214 -16.53 8.69 -8.06
N ALA A 215 -16.36 9.33 -6.90
CA ALA A 215 -17.37 9.41 -5.85
C ALA A 215 -18.42 10.49 -6.16
N TYR A 216 -19.71 10.13 -6.15
CA TYR A 216 -20.81 11.06 -6.37
C TYR A 216 -21.67 11.33 -5.14
N GLY A 217 -21.76 10.39 -4.22
CA GLY A 217 -22.55 10.57 -3.00
C GLY A 217 -21.92 9.82 -1.84
N VAL A 218 -21.29 10.54 -0.94
CA VAL A 218 -20.58 9.96 0.21
C VAL A 218 -21.55 9.82 1.38
N LEU A 219 -21.62 8.61 1.92
CA LEU A 219 -22.43 8.27 3.09
C LEU A 219 -21.57 8.12 4.33
N LYS A 220 -20.37 7.52 4.21
CA LYS A 220 -19.41 7.31 5.29
C LYS A 220 -18.00 7.54 4.77
N GLY A 221 -17.10 8.08 5.62
CA GLY A 221 -15.67 8.27 5.32
C GLY A 221 -15.32 9.73 5.01
N ALA A 222 -14.09 9.92 4.54
CA ALA A 222 -13.49 11.24 4.33
C ALA A 222 -13.52 11.73 2.86
N LEU A 223 -14.11 10.96 1.95
CA LEU A 223 -14.20 11.34 0.54
C LEU A 223 -15.14 12.53 0.34
N ASN A 224 -14.87 13.32 -0.68
CA ASN A 224 -15.74 14.38 -1.16
C ASN A 224 -16.37 14.01 -2.51
N TYR A 225 -17.38 14.77 -2.91
CA TYR A 225 -17.95 14.67 -4.24
C TYR A 225 -16.90 14.97 -5.31
N GLY A 226 -16.72 14.04 -6.26
CA GLY A 226 -15.75 14.15 -7.34
C GLY A 226 -14.38 13.60 -7.02
N ASP A 227 -14.11 13.16 -5.78
CA ASP A 227 -12.88 12.47 -5.47
C ASP A 227 -12.79 11.15 -6.23
N SER A 228 -11.57 10.79 -6.64
CA SER A 228 -11.28 9.54 -7.34
C SER A 228 -10.50 8.61 -6.44
N VAL A 229 -10.88 7.35 -6.39
CA VAL A 229 -10.21 6.30 -5.63
C VAL A 229 -9.78 5.15 -6.53
N ASP A 230 -8.63 4.56 -6.23
CA ASP A 230 -8.12 3.37 -6.90
C ASP A 230 -8.52 2.13 -6.10
N LEU A 231 -9.50 1.39 -6.62
CA LEU A 231 -9.97 0.14 -6.04
C LEU A 231 -9.18 -1.05 -6.61
N VAL A 232 -8.58 -1.85 -5.74
CA VAL A 232 -8.00 -3.14 -6.13
C VAL A 232 -9.14 -4.12 -6.41
N TYR A 233 -9.27 -4.51 -7.67
CA TYR A 233 -10.31 -5.38 -8.17
C TYR A 233 -9.74 -6.71 -8.63
N ALA A 234 -10.15 -7.79 -7.98
CA ALA A 234 -9.71 -9.15 -8.30
C ALA A 234 -10.91 -10.01 -8.74
N PRO A 235 -11.23 -10.08 -10.03
CA PRO A 235 -12.44 -10.70 -10.55
C PRO A 235 -12.54 -12.22 -10.33
N ALA A 236 -11.39 -12.87 -10.06
CA ALA A 236 -11.30 -14.32 -9.93
C ALA A 236 -10.95 -14.80 -8.51
N MET A 237 -10.98 -13.92 -7.49
CA MET A 237 -10.66 -14.34 -6.13
C MET A 237 -11.77 -15.21 -5.56
N SER A 238 -11.49 -16.52 -5.38
CA SER A 238 -12.16 -17.34 -4.39
C SER A 238 -11.67 -16.89 -3.00
N ALA A 239 -12.36 -15.95 -2.38
CA ALA A 239 -11.99 -15.51 -1.05
C ALA A 239 -12.25 -16.62 -0.04
N ASN A 240 -11.28 -16.91 0.82
CA ASN A 240 -11.51 -17.61 2.08
C ASN A 240 -12.30 -16.66 2.99
N LEU A 241 -13.62 -16.66 2.83
CA LEU A 241 -14.50 -15.82 3.61
C LEU A 241 -14.73 -16.46 4.98
N VAL A 242 -14.73 -15.65 6.01
CA VAL A 242 -15.05 -16.03 7.38
C VAL A 242 -16.35 -15.32 7.77
N ASP A 243 -17.33 -16.08 8.25
CA ASP A 243 -18.56 -15.49 8.81
C ASP A 243 -18.21 -14.64 10.02
N ALA A 244 -18.45 -13.34 9.94
CA ALA A 244 -18.08 -12.37 10.97
C ALA A 244 -18.73 -12.67 12.34
N SER A 245 -19.93 -13.25 12.35
CA SER A 245 -20.67 -13.55 13.58
C SER A 245 -20.25 -14.86 14.25
N THR A 246 -19.81 -15.85 13.47
CA THR A 246 -19.52 -17.21 13.99
C THR A 246 -18.03 -17.55 13.92
N LEU A 247 -17.22 -16.74 13.25
CA LEU A 247 -15.80 -16.95 12.97
C LEU A 247 -15.52 -18.30 12.27
N LYS A 248 -16.48 -18.83 11.53
CA LYS A 248 -16.34 -20.07 10.77
C LYS A 248 -16.03 -19.77 9.31
N ALA A 249 -15.11 -20.54 8.75
CA ALA A 249 -14.83 -20.47 7.32
C ALA A 249 -16.11 -20.82 6.52
N LEU A 250 -16.38 -19.98 5.50
CA LEU A 250 -17.48 -20.18 4.58
C LEU A 250 -16.92 -20.76 3.28
N SER A 251 -17.45 -21.88 2.85
CA SER A 251 -17.18 -22.43 1.53
C SER A 251 -18.27 -21.91 0.59
N TYR A 252 -18.01 -20.83 -0.11
CA TYR A 252 -18.80 -20.49 -1.29
C TYR A 252 -18.19 -21.26 -2.46
N GLY A 253 -19.00 -22.09 -3.11
CA GLY A 253 -18.63 -22.65 -4.41
C GLY A 253 -18.21 -21.50 -5.34
N GLU A 254 -17.79 -21.77 -6.55
CA GLU A 254 -17.23 -20.85 -7.57
C GLU A 254 -18.07 -19.57 -7.86
N ALA A 255 -18.63 -18.95 -6.83
CA ALA A 255 -19.29 -17.66 -6.92
C ALA A 255 -18.22 -16.60 -7.15
N ASN A 256 -17.99 -16.26 -8.40
CA ASN A 256 -17.16 -15.12 -8.78
C ASN A 256 -17.70 -13.86 -8.12
N ALA A 257 -16.81 -12.98 -7.68
CA ALA A 257 -17.18 -11.62 -7.29
C ALA A 257 -18.03 -10.99 -8.40
N PRO A 258 -19.02 -10.15 -8.06
CA PRO A 258 -19.76 -9.41 -9.08
C PRO A 258 -18.78 -8.67 -9.99
N ALA A 259 -19.03 -8.62 -11.29
CA ALA A 259 -18.18 -7.90 -12.21
C ALA A 259 -18.40 -6.38 -12.06
N LEU A 260 -17.30 -5.61 -12.06
CA LEU A 260 -17.34 -4.18 -12.28
C LEU A 260 -17.34 -3.90 -13.78
N GLU A 261 -18.11 -2.90 -14.19
CA GLU A 261 -18.21 -2.46 -15.59
C GLU A 261 -17.92 -0.95 -15.69
N GLU A 262 -17.10 -0.55 -16.65
CA GLU A 262 -16.79 0.85 -16.89
C GLU A 262 -18.06 1.65 -17.25
N GLY A 263 -18.18 2.85 -16.70
CA GLY A 263 -19.32 3.73 -16.91
C GLY A 263 -20.52 3.47 -16.00
N GLU A 264 -20.58 2.30 -15.36
CA GLU A 264 -21.67 1.92 -14.47
C GLU A 264 -21.52 2.49 -13.07
N VAL A 265 -22.66 2.65 -12.39
CA VAL A 265 -22.76 3.21 -11.02
C VAL A 265 -22.95 2.08 -10.03
N TYR A 266 -22.29 2.20 -8.89
CA TYR A 266 -22.36 1.24 -7.80
C TYR A 266 -22.47 1.97 -6.45
N LEU A 267 -23.07 1.30 -5.48
CA LEU A 267 -22.89 1.59 -4.06
C LEU A 267 -21.69 0.75 -3.58
N PHE A 268 -20.68 1.40 -3.05
CA PHE A 268 -19.43 0.80 -2.60
C PHE A 268 -19.34 0.72 -1.08
N PHE A 269 -18.76 -0.37 -0.57
CA PHE A 269 -18.36 -0.59 0.81
C PHE A 269 -16.88 -0.96 0.79
N LEU A 270 -16.01 0.01 1.07
CA LEU A 270 -14.58 -0.14 0.90
C LEU A 270 -13.83 0.00 2.22
N THR A 271 -12.67 -0.65 2.30
CA THR A 271 -11.67 -0.45 3.34
C THR A 271 -10.43 0.20 2.74
N GLN A 272 -9.74 0.98 3.54
CA GLN A 272 -8.45 1.57 3.16
C GLN A 272 -7.37 0.49 3.10
N SER A 273 -6.27 0.78 2.40
CA SER A 273 -5.08 -0.06 2.47
C SER A 273 -4.60 -0.14 3.92
N PRO A 274 -4.22 -1.33 4.40
CA PRO A 274 -3.56 -1.44 5.70
C PRO A 274 -2.21 -0.73 5.78
N ASP A 275 -1.62 -0.41 4.64
CA ASP A 275 -0.42 0.42 4.53
C ASP A 275 -0.82 1.85 4.20
N ALA A 276 -0.67 2.76 5.17
CA ALA A 276 -1.04 4.17 5.03
C ALA A 276 -0.31 4.91 3.89
N LYS A 277 0.81 4.37 3.39
CA LYS A 277 1.52 4.91 2.23
C LYS A 277 0.82 4.61 0.91
N GLN A 278 -0.08 3.62 0.90
CA GLN A 278 -0.77 3.18 -0.30
C GLN A 278 -2.19 3.74 -0.34
N ALA A 279 -2.49 4.53 -1.35
CA ALA A 279 -3.79 5.14 -1.54
C ALA A 279 -4.88 4.17 -2.04
N TYR A 280 -4.56 2.87 -2.15
CA TYR A 280 -5.51 1.87 -2.64
C TYR A 280 -6.67 1.65 -1.68
N ARG A 281 -7.80 1.27 -2.27
CA ARG A 281 -8.98 0.78 -1.56
C ARG A 281 -9.20 -0.69 -1.89
N PHE A 282 -9.77 -1.39 -0.94
CA PHE A 282 -10.22 -2.78 -1.11
C PHE A 282 -11.71 -2.85 -0.84
N SER A 283 -12.41 -3.74 -1.50
CA SER A 283 -13.75 -4.10 -1.04
C SER A 283 -13.69 -4.76 0.35
N VAL A 284 -14.64 -4.49 1.23
CA VAL A 284 -14.74 -5.16 2.56
C VAL A 284 -14.64 -6.68 2.43
N ASN A 285 -15.18 -7.21 1.35
CA ASN A 285 -14.89 -8.53 0.81
C ASN A 285 -15.34 -8.59 -0.67
N PRO A 286 -14.82 -9.53 -1.46
CA PRO A 286 -15.13 -9.60 -2.90
C PRO A 286 -16.61 -9.80 -3.25
N MET A 287 -17.41 -10.30 -2.32
CA MET A 287 -18.82 -10.66 -2.58
C MET A 287 -19.82 -9.58 -2.16
N GLN A 288 -19.40 -8.65 -1.30
CA GLN A 288 -20.28 -7.68 -0.65
C GLN A 288 -19.79 -6.23 -0.81
N GLY A 289 -18.59 -6.03 -1.38
CA GLY A 289 -17.96 -4.71 -1.43
C GLY A 289 -18.65 -3.71 -2.34
N TYR A 290 -19.56 -4.14 -3.20
CA TYR A 290 -20.32 -3.24 -4.06
C TYR A 290 -21.59 -3.87 -4.59
N ALA A 291 -22.58 -3.02 -4.91
CA ALA A 291 -23.83 -3.38 -5.55
C ALA A 291 -24.13 -2.40 -6.67
N ARG A 292 -24.44 -2.89 -7.87
CA ARG A 292 -24.75 -2.06 -9.03
C ARG A 292 -26.06 -1.30 -8.81
N VAL A 293 -26.07 -0.04 -9.23
CA VAL A 293 -27.25 0.82 -9.22
C VAL A 293 -27.59 1.16 -10.66
N ASP A 294 -28.81 0.87 -11.08
CA ASP A 294 -29.24 1.19 -12.43
C ASP A 294 -29.81 2.63 -12.53
N LYS A 295 -30.13 3.03 -13.76
CA LYS A 295 -30.68 4.36 -14.07
C LYS A 295 -32.04 4.69 -13.40
N ASP A 296 -32.74 3.67 -12.93
CA ASP A 296 -34.04 3.81 -12.27
C ASP A 296 -33.89 3.66 -10.74
N ASP A 297 -32.66 3.83 -10.21
CA ASP A 297 -32.26 3.73 -8.82
C ASP A 297 -32.52 2.32 -8.19
N HIS A 298 -32.61 1.27 -9.00
CA HIS A 298 -32.69 -0.08 -8.46
C HIS A 298 -31.30 -0.59 -8.12
N VAL A 299 -31.21 -1.21 -6.93
CA VAL A 299 -29.95 -1.83 -6.45
C VAL A 299 -29.96 -3.31 -6.84
N HIS A 300 -29.00 -3.67 -7.68
CA HIS A 300 -28.80 -5.07 -8.11
C HIS A 300 -27.84 -5.79 -7.16
N VAL A 301 -28.43 -6.55 -6.27
CA VAL A 301 -27.72 -7.29 -5.23
C VAL A 301 -27.38 -8.70 -5.71
N SER A 302 -26.13 -9.09 -5.56
CA SER A 302 -25.73 -10.49 -5.78
C SER A 302 -26.48 -11.41 -4.81
N HIS A 303 -26.93 -12.56 -5.28
CA HIS A 303 -27.66 -13.55 -4.48
C HIS A 303 -26.87 -14.07 -3.26
N VAL A 304 -25.55 -13.87 -3.27
CA VAL A 304 -24.66 -14.23 -2.15
C VAL A 304 -24.50 -13.09 -1.15
N ASN A 305 -24.98 -11.87 -1.44
CA ASN A 305 -24.88 -10.73 -0.52
C ASN A 305 -26.12 -10.63 0.38
N SER A 306 -26.13 -11.38 1.48
CA SER A 306 -27.28 -11.39 2.40
C SER A 306 -27.45 -10.07 3.16
N ALA A 307 -26.40 -9.27 3.36
CA ALA A 307 -26.50 -7.99 4.05
C ALA A 307 -27.38 -6.98 3.30
N LEU A 308 -27.45 -7.09 1.97
CA LEU A 308 -28.29 -6.27 1.12
C LEU A 308 -29.56 -7.01 0.63
N ALA A 309 -29.79 -8.25 1.09
CA ALA A 309 -30.93 -9.04 0.67
C ALA A 309 -32.25 -8.33 1.07
N GLY A 310 -33.06 -7.97 0.08
CA GLY A 310 -34.30 -7.22 0.32
C GLY A 310 -34.23 -5.73 -0.01
N CYS A 311 -33.05 -5.15 -0.13
CA CYS A 311 -32.86 -3.80 -0.63
C CYS A 311 -33.14 -3.76 -2.13
N LYS A 312 -34.12 -2.97 -2.56
CA LYS A 312 -34.51 -2.90 -3.97
C LYS A 312 -34.28 -1.52 -4.59
N ASP A 313 -34.32 -0.48 -3.80
CA ASP A 313 -34.11 0.88 -4.26
C ASP A 313 -33.04 1.62 -3.44
N LEU A 314 -32.27 2.45 -4.13
CA LEU A 314 -31.15 3.19 -3.57
C LEU A 314 -31.59 4.15 -2.47
N GLY A 315 -32.73 4.84 -2.66
CA GLY A 315 -33.20 5.85 -1.70
C GLY A 315 -33.54 5.25 -0.35
N SER A 316 -34.14 4.07 -0.30
CA SER A 316 -34.42 3.34 0.94
C SER A 316 -33.15 2.84 1.59
N LEU A 317 -32.21 2.30 0.80
CA LEU A 317 -30.94 1.81 1.31
C LEU A 317 -30.08 2.94 1.89
N VAL A 318 -30.02 4.09 1.23
CA VAL A 318 -29.30 5.28 1.73
C VAL A 318 -29.87 5.76 3.07
N ARG A 319 -31.19 5.74 3.23
CA ARG A 319 -31.82 6.11 4.52
C ARG A 319 -31.44 5.12 5.61
N GLU A 320 -31.56 3.84 5.35
CA GLU A 320 -31.20 2.78 6.31
C GLU A 320 -29.73 2.87 6.73
N ILE A 321 -28.80 3.12 5.79
CA ILE A 321 -27.39 3.32 6.10
C ILE A 321 -27.20 4.54 7.02
N ARG A 322 -27.87 5.65 6.75
CA ARG A 322 -27.81 6.86 7.61
C ARG A 322 -28.34 6.60 9.00
N ASP A 323 -29.49 5.91 9.11
CA ASP A 323 -30.08 5.57 10.39
C ASP A 323 -29.14 4.69 11.23
N ILE A 324 -28.42 3.75 10.59
CA ILE A 324 -27.37 2.92 11.22
C ILE A 324 -26.22 3.80 11.75
N MET A 325 -25.79 4.76 10.98
CA MET A 325 -24.65 5.63 11.36
C MET A 325 -24.99 6.65 12.45
N GLU A 326 -26.27 6.97 12.65
CA GLU A 326 -26.75 7.89 13.68
C GLU A 326 -27.13 7.18 14.99
N SER A 327 -27.18 5.83 15.01
CA SER A 327 -27.56 5.01 16.16
C SER A 327 -26.37 4.70 17.08
#